data_502d2faa54f495d520de1dda1df66aeb
#
_entry.id   502d2faa54f495d520de1dda1df66aeb
#
_cell.length_a   1.000
_cell.length_b   1.000
_cell.length_c   1.000
_cell.angle_alpha   90.00
_cell.angle_beta   90.00
_cell.angle_gamma   90.00
#
_symmetry.space_group_name_H-M   'P 1'
#
loop_
_entity.id
_entity.type
_entity.pdbx_description
1 polymer ?
#
loop_
_entity_poly.entity_id
_entity_poly.type
_entity_poly.pdbx_seq_one_letter_code
_entity_poly.pdbx_strand_id
1 'polypeptide(L)'
;MDNAKKSGAEALIHSLHLEGVELMFGYPGGAALHIYDAIFNQNYVDHILVRHEQGAVHAADGYARATGKPGVALVTSGPGATNAITGLATAYMDSTPIVVISGQVKSGLIGTDSFQETDMIGVSRPIVKHSFLVQKAEEIPEIIKKAFHIATVSYTHLRAHETGYN
;
A
#
# COMPACT_ATOMS: atom_id res chain seq x y z
N MET A 1 -0.17 -18.85 -24.70
CA MET A 1 -0.08 -17.80 -23.67
C MET A 1 -1.42 -17.10 -23.63
N ASP A 2 -2.15 -17.32 -22.57
CA ASP A 2 -3.53 -16.90 -22.47
C ASP A 2 -3.58 -15.36 -22.35
N ASN A 3 -4.06 -14.71 -23.38
CA ASN A 3 -4.16 -13.24 -23.48
C ASN A 3 -5.47 -12.74 -22.81
N ALA A 4 -5.91 -13.42 -21.75
CA ALA A 4 -7.05 -13.01 -20.97
C ALA A 4 -6.73 -11.65 -20.32
N LYS A 5 -7.56 -10.66 -20.55
CA LYS A 5 -7.47 -9.33 -19.91
C LYS A 5 -7.57 -9.53 -18.40
N LYS A 6 -6.48 -9.27 -17.66
CA LYS A 6 -6.49 -9.26 -16.20
C LYS A 6 -7.30 -8.08 -15.69
N SER A 7 -8.06 -8.29 -14.62
CA SER A 7 -8.67 -7.19 -13.87
C SER A 7 -7.60 -6.35 -13.16
N GLY A 8 -7.93 -5.13 -12.75
CA GLY A 8 -7.00 -4.31 -11.96
C GLY A 8 -6.58 -4.97 -10.66
N ALA A 9 -7.48 -5.73 -10.02
CA ALA A 9 -7.17 -6.47 -8.80
C ALA A 9 -6.17 -7.61 -9.06
N GLU A 10 -6.36 -8.40 -10.12
CA GLU A 10 -5.42 -9.44 -10.52
C GLU A 10 -4.06 -8.85 -10.93
N ALA A 11 -4.06 -7.71 -11.63
CA ALA A 11 -2.85 -6.99 -11.99
C ALA A 11 -2.08 -6.51 -10.75
N LEU A 12 -2.80 -6.03 -9.71
CA LEU A 12 -2.22 -5.63 -8.44
C LEU A 12 -1.51 -6.79 -7.75
N ILE A 13 -2.21 -7.91 -7.52
CA ILE A 13 -1.64 -9.06 -6.82
C ILE A 13 -0.47 -9.66 -7.61
N HIS A 14 -0.58 -9.74 -8.93
CA HIS A 14 0.52 -10.20 -9.77
C HIS A 14 1.73 -9.26 -9.69
N SER A 15 1.52 -7.93 -9.65
CA SER A 15 2.60 -6.96 -9.52
C SER A 15 3.29 -7.06 -8.16
N LEU A 16 2.55 -7.29 -7.08
CA LEU A 16 3.13 -7.55 -5.75
C LEU A 16 4.04 -8.79 -5.76
N HIS A 17 3.59 -9.87 -6.40
CA HIS A 17 4.40 -11.08 -6.56
C HIS A 17 5.69 -10.80 -7.35
N LEU A 18 5.63 -10.01 -8.42
CA LEU A 18 6.82 -9.64 -9.20
C LEU A 18 7.81 -8.77 -8.41
N GLU A 19 7.35 -8.00 -7.43
CA GLU A 19 8.21 -7.27 -6.48
C GLU A 19 8.71 -8.14 -5.31
N GLY A 20 8.46 -9.46 -5.35
CA GLY A 20 8.94 -10.43 -4.37
C GLY A 20 8.12 -10.48 -3.08
N VAL A 21 6.87 -9.99 -3.09
CA VAL A 21 5.96 -10.09 -1.96
C VAL A 21 5.48 -11.54 -1.83
N GLU A 22 5.78 -12.15 -0.70
CA GLU A 22 5.33 -13.49 -0.32
C GLU A 22 4.17 -13.43 0.66
N LEU A 23 4.09 -12.37 1.45
CA LEU A 23 3.16 -12.21 2.55
C LEU A 23 2.66 -10.76 2.64
N MET A 24 1.38 -10.59 2.90
CA MET A 24 0.76 -9.31 3.19
C MET A 24 -0.21 -9.41 4.38
N PHE A 25 -0.43 -8.30 5.05
CA PHE A 25 -1.35 -8.18 6.18
C PHE A 25 -2.52 -7.30 5.79
N GLY A 26 -3.75 -7.60 6.28
CA GLY A 26 -4.84 -6.73 5.91
C GLY A 26 -6.15 -7.00 6.63
N TYR A 27 -7.08 -6.07 6.42
CA TYR A 27 -8.45 -6.18 6.91
C TYR A 27 -9.44 -5.84 5.78
N PRO A 28 -10.41 -6.71 5.48
CA PRO A 28 -11.34 -6.52 4.37
C PRO A 28 -12.33 -5.39 4.62
N GLY A 29 -12.83 -4.83 3.53
CA GLY A 29 -13.91 -3.85 3.53
C GLY A 29 -14.42 -3.59 2.11
N GLY A 30 -15.52 -2.88 1.99
CA GLY A 30 -16.27 -2.74 0.74
C GLY A 30 -15.44 -2.34 -0.48
N ALA A 31 -14.56 -1.36 -0.33
CA ALA A 31 -13.72 -0.87 -1.43
C ALA A 31 -12.54 -1.80 -1.79
N ALA A 32 -12.27 -2.83 -0.98
CA ALA A 32 -11.18 -3.79 -1.21
C ALA A 32 -11.68 -5.17 -1.66
N LEU A 33 -12.99 -5.40 -1.79
CA LEU A 33 -13.55 -6.73 -2.06
C LEU A 33 -13.01 -7.39 -3.33
N HIS A 34 -12.87 -6.65 -4.42
CA HIS A 34 -12.30 -7.19 -5.66
C HIS A 34 -10.83 -7.61 -5.51
N ILE A 35 -10.07 -6.91 -4.65
CA ILE A 35 -8.68 -7.27 -4.35
C ILE A 35 -8.65 -8.56 -3.52
N TYR A 36 -9.55 -8.70 -2.53
CA TYR A 36 -9.68 -9.93 -1.74
C TYR A 36 -10.12 -11.13 -2.59
N ASP A 37 -11.01 -10.92 -3.57
CA ASP A 37 -11.36 -11.95 -4.53
C ASP A 37 -10.15 -12.40 -5.37
N ALA A 38 -9.33 -11.47 -5.82
CA ALA A 38 -8.09 -11.79 -6.53
C ALA A 38 -7.06 -12.51 -5.62
N ILE A 39 -6.97 -12.16 -4.33
CA ILE A 39 -6.14 -12.88 -3.35
C ILE A 39 -6.62 -14.32 -3.19
N PHE A 40 -7.91 -14.53 -3.10
CA PHE A 40 -8.50 -15.88 -2.93
C PHE A 40 -8.22 -16.80 -4.13
N ASN A 41 -8.17 -16.25 -5.33
CA ASN A 41 -8.02 -16.99 -6.58
C ASN A 41 -6.54 -17.27 -6.99
N GLN A 42 -5.57 -17.06 -6.11
CA GLN A 42 -4.15 -17.31 -6.35
C GLN A 42 -3.49 -18.00 -5.14
N ASN A 43 -2.21 -18.43 -5.28
CA ASN A 43 -1.48 -19.18 -4.25
C ASN A 43 0.00 -18.76 -4.11
N TYR A 44 0.36 -17.57 -4.54
CA TYR A 44 1.75 -17.08 -4.54
C TYR A 44 1.98 -15.86 -3.64
N VAL A 45 0.93 -15.23 -3.12
CA VAL A 45 1.01 -14.21 -2.07
C VAL A 45 0.08 -14.62 -0.93
N ASP A 46 0.65 -14.91 0.22
CA ASP A 46 -0.10 -15.22 1.43
C ASP A 46 -0.72 -13.96 2.05
N HIS A 47 -1.87 -14.11 2.67
CA HIS A 47 -2.56 -13.03 3.37
C HIS A 47 -2.86 -13.41 4.81
N ILE A 48 -2.43 -12.57 5.76
CA ILE A 48 -2.78 -12.69 7.18
C ILE A 48 -3.87 -11.68 7.51
N LEU A 49 -5.03 -12.21 7.90
CA LEU A 49 -6.15 -11.40 8.38
C LEU A 49 -5.84 -10.87 9.78
N VAL A 50 -5.90 -9.56 9.94
CA VAL A 50 -5.78 -8.90 11.24
C VAL A 50 -7.16 -8.55 11.81
N ARG A 51 -7.21 -8.01 13.03
CA ARG A 51 -8.44 -7.55 13.69
C ARG A 51 -8.65 -6.04 13.64
N HIS A 52 -7.63 -5.30 13.16
CA HIS A 52 -7.65 -3.84 13.04
C HIS A 52 -6.57 -3.42 12.04
N GLU A 53 -6.83 -2.41 11.23
CA GLU A 53 -5.92 -1.97 10.16
C GLU A 53 -4.59 -1.42 10.70
N GLN A 54 -4.61 -0.74 11.85
CA GLN A 54 -3.38 -0.34 12.54
C GLN A 54 -2.49 -1.56 12.82
N GLY A 55 -3.08 -2.68 13.24
CA GLY A 55 -2.36 -3.94 13.46
C GLY A 55 -1.75 -4.50 12.17
N ALA A 56 -2.43 -4.34 11.01
CA ALA A 56 -1.87 -4.74 9.72
C ALA A 56 -0.58 -3.98 9.40
N VAL A 57 -0.59 -2.65 9.59
CA VAL A 57 0.57 -1.81 9.27
C VAL A 57 1.72 -2.07 10.25
N HIS A 58 1.44 -2.24 11.55
CA HIS A 58 2.47 -2.63 12.52
C HIS A 58 3.04 -4.03 12.27
N ALA A 59 2.21 -4.98 11.80
CA ALA A 59 2.70 -6.30 11.39
C ALA A 59 3.61 -6.22 10.15
N ALA A 60 3.23 -5.39 9.17
CA ALA A 60 4.07 -5.10 8.00
C ALA A 60 5.40 -4.43 8.40
N ASP A 61 5.38 -3.46 9.33
CA ASP A 61 6.58 -2.83 9.88
C ASP A 61 7.48 -3.87 10.58
N GLY A 62 6.91 -4.71 11.43
CA GLY A 62 7.64 -5.80 12.10
C GLY A 62 8.24 -6.82 11.12
N TYR A 63 7.48 -7.18 10.08
CA TYR A 63 7.96 -8.05 9.01
C TYR A 63 9.16 -7.43 8.27
N ALA A 64 9.06 -6.16 7.92
CA ALA A 64 10.15 -5.48 7.23
C ALA A 64 11.43 -5.42 8.08
N ARG A 65 11.32 -5.14 9.37
CA ARG A 65 12.46 -5.14 10.32
C ARG A 65 13.09 -6.52 10.48
N ALA A 66 12.26 -7.57 10.53
CA ALA A 66 12.73 -8.93 10.75
C ALA A 66 13.37 -9.56 9.50
N THR A 67 12.88 -9.22 8.32
CA THR A 67 13.27 -9.88 7.06
C THR A 67 14.19 -9.04 6.18
N GLY A 68 14.22 -7.73 6.36
CA GLY A 68 14.85 -6.79 5.44
C GLY A 68 14.11 -6.59 4.11
N LYS A 69 12.94 -7.22 3.94
CA LYS A 69 12.05 -7.06 2.77
C LYS A 69 10.98 -5.99 3.07
N PRO A 70 10.46 -5.25 2.08
CA PRO A 70 9.35 -4.33 2.32
C PRO A 70 8.11 -5.06 2.86
N GLY A 71 7.52 -4.51 3.92
CA GLY A 71 6.26 -5.01 4.44
C GLY A 71 5.06 -4.46 3.66
N VAL A 72 4.01 -5.25 3.50
CA VAL A 72 2.82 -4.87 2.74
C VAL A 72 1.57 -4.97 3.61
N ALA A 73 0.75 -3.91 3.60
CA ALA A 73 -0.56 -3.91 4.23
C ALA A 73 -1.66 -3.52 3.25
N LEU A 74 -2.81 -4.19 3.34
CA LEU A 74 -4.02 -3.91 2.55
C LEU A 74 -5.15 -3.50 3.47
N VAL A 75 -5.73 -2.32 3.21
CA VAL A 75 -6.85 -1.78 3.97
C VAL A 75 -7.96 -1.29 3.04
N THR A 76 -9.18 -1.13 3.56
CA THR A 76 -10.27 -0.53 2.79
C THR A 76 -10.17 1.01 2.80
N SER A 77 -11.07 1.69 2.07
CA SER A 77 -11.17 3.16 2.04
C SER A 77 -11.63 3.74 3.38
N GLY A 78 -11.59 5.07 3.48
CA GLY A 78 -12.16 5.83 4.60
C GLY A 78 -11.62 5.39 5.97
N PRO A 79 -12.48 4.84 6.86
CA PRO A 79 -12.08 4.46 8.21
C PRO A 79 -10.97 3.41 8.23
N GLY A 80 -10.94 2.48 7.27
CA GLY A 80 -9.86 1.50 7.17
C GLY A 80 -8.51 2.13 6.84
N ALA A 81 -8.50 3.06 5.91
CA ALA A 81 -7.29 3.79 5.55
C ALA A 81 -6.81 4.74 6.66
N THR A 82 -7.73 5.45 7.33
CA THR A 82 -7.37 6.33 8.46
C THR A 82 -6.84 5.55 9.67
N ASN A 83 -7.32 4.33 9.92
CA ASN A 83 -6.78 3.45 10.96
C ASN A 83 -5.33 3.03 10.69
N ALA A 84 -4.85 3.09 9.45
CA ALA A 84 -3.47 2.78 9.09
C ALA A 84 -2.46 3.89 9.46
N ILE A 85 -2.93 5.11 9.74
CA ILE A 85 -2.10 6.32 9.91
C ILE A 85 -1.06 6.15 11.03
N THR A 86 -1.42 5.60 12.17
CA THR A 86 -0.49 5.42 13.29
C THR A 86 0.68 4.50 12.88
N GLY A 87 0.39 3.39 12.21
CA GLY A 87 1.44 2.48 11.73
C GLY A 87 2.32 3.11 10.64
N LEU A 88 1.72 3.88 9.72
CA LEU A 88 2.47 4.66 8.71
C LEU A 88 3.42 5.66 9.37
N ALA A 89 2.95 6.43 10.37
CA ALA A 89 3.78 7.39 11.09
C ALA A 89 4.95 6.70 11.81
N THR A 90 4.71 5.56 12.45
CA THR A 90 5.76 4.76 13.10
C THR A 90 6.83 4.32 12.10
N ALA A 91 6.42 3.69 11.01
CA ALA A 91 7.35 3.20 9.99
C ALA A 91 8.13 4.34 9.32
N TYR A 92 7.47 5.49 9.09
CA TYR A 92 8.10 6.70 8.55
C TYR A 92 9.21 7.23 9.45
N MET A 93 8.94 7.38 10.75
CA MET A 93 9.92 7.90 11.72
C MET A 93 11.14 6.98 11.86
N ASP A 94 10.94 5.68 11.75
CA ASP A 94 12.01 4.68 11.86
C ASP A 94 12.62 4.30 10.51
N SER A 95 12.17 4.92 9.42
CA SER A 95 12.62 4.63 8.04
C SER A 95 12.44 3.16 7.63
N THR A 96 11.42 2.49 8.16
CA THR A 96 11.09 1.11 7.81
C THR A 96 10.38 1.05 6.44
N PRO A 97 10.84 0.22 5.50
CA PRO A 97 10.22 0.14 4.17
C PRO A 97 8.89 -0.61 4.25
N ILE A 98 7.79 0.10 4.03
CA ILE A 98 6.45 -0.49 3.92
C ILE A 98 5.70 0.10 2.74
N VAL A 99 4.78 -0.69 2.18
CA VAL A 99 3.83 -0.27 1.16
C VAL A 99 2.42 -0.54 1.69
N VAL A 100 1.62 0.51 1.84
CA VAL A 100 0.22 0.39 2.25
C VAL A 100 -0.68 0.61 1.04
N ILE A 101 -1.52 -0.37 0.78
CA ILE A 101 -2.50 -0.36 -0.30
C ILE A 101 -3.87 -0.08 0.32
N SER A 102 -4.49 1.00 -0.10
CA SER A 102 -5.83 1.37 0.35
C SER A 102 -6.83 1.22 -0.78
N GLY A 103 -7.96 0.59 -0.48
CA GLY A 103 -9.14 0.71 -1.33
C GLY A 103 -9.54 2.20 -1.47
N GLN A 104 -10.25 2.52 -2.55
CA GLN A 104 -10.82 3.85 -2.77
C GLN A 104 -12.25 3.70 -3.31
N VAL A 105 -13.07 4.72 -3.13
CA VAL A 105 -14.37 4.79 -3.77
C VAL A 105 -14.22 4.82 -5.30
N LYS A 106 -15.29 4.50 -6.03
CA LYS A 106 -15.26 4.52 -7.51
C LYS A 106 -14.77 5.87 -8.02
N SER A 107 -13.99 5.87 -9.09
CA SER A 107 -13.31 7.07 -9.62
C SER A 107 -14.24 8.27 -9.84
N GLY A 108 -15.48 8.05 -10.28
CA GLY A 108 -16.48 9.11 -10.47
C GLY A 108 -17.07 9.68 -9.15
N LEU A 109 -16.75 9.09 -8.01
CA LEU A 109 -17.24 9.53 -6.69
C LEU A 109 -16.13 10.20 -5.85
N ILE A 110 -14.90 10.20 -6.33
CA ILE A 110 -13.77 10.83 -5.62
C ILE A 110 -14.01 12.34 -5.52
N GLY A 111 -13.93 12.87 -4.31
CA GLY A 111 -14.15 14.30 -4.04
C GLY A 111 -15.62 14.69 -3.88
N THR A 112 -16.53 13.72 -3.73
CA THR A 112 -17.97 13.98 -3.55
C THR A 112 -18.49 13.71 -2.13
N ASP A 113 -17.57 13.50 -1.16
CA ASP A 113 -17.91 13.10 0.21
C ASP A 113 -18.74 11.81 0.27
N SER A 114 -18.43 10.87 -0.60
CA SER A 114 -19.13 9.58 -0.69
C SER A 114 -18.90 8.74 0.56
N PHE A 115 -19.78 7.75 0.76
CA PHE A 115 -19.68 6.82 1.89
C PHE A 115 -18.29 6.19 1.98
N GLN A 116 -17.63 6.31 3.14
CA GLN A 116 -16.28 5.84 3.41
C GLN A 116 -15.20 6.46 2.49
N GLU A 117 -15.40 7.66 2.01
CA GLU A 117 -14.34 8.43 1.36
C GLU A 117 -13.54 9.22 2.40
N THR A 118 -12.24 9.32 2.17
CA THR A 118 -11.32 10.20 2.93
C THR A 118 -10.19 10.62 2.00
N ASP A 119 -9.76 11.87 2.06
CA ASP A 119 -8.54 12.34 1.38
C ASP A 119 -7.30 11.77 2.05
N MET A 120 -7.01 10.50 1.75
CA MET A 120 -5.86 9.80 2.31
C MET A 120 -4.53 10.37 1.85
N ILE A 121 -4.46 10.99 0.69
CA ILE A 121 -3.25 11.66 0.21
C ILE A 121 -2.96 12.88 1.09
N GLY A 122 -3.97 13.70 1.37
CA GLY A 122 -3.84 14.85 2.25
C GLY A 122 -3.46 14.47 3.68
N VAL A 123 -4.16 13.47 4.25
CA VAL A 123 -3.92 13.02 5.64
C VAL A 123 -2.57 12.34 5.80
N SER A 124 -2.12 11.54 4.84
CA SER A 124 -0.85 10.80 4.95
C SER A 124 0.38 11.60 4.52
N ARG A 125 0.20 12.69 3.80
CA ARG A 125 1.31 13.49 3.21
C ARG A 125 2.49 13.76 4.17
N PRO A 126 2.30 14.16 5.43
CA PRO A 126 3.41 14.47 6.34
C PRO A 126 4.14 13.23 6.88
N ILE A 127 3.60 12.03 6.68
CA ILE A 127 4.08 10.78 7.29
C ILE A 127 4.37 9.67 6.28
N VAL A 128 4.47 10.00 5.00
CA VAL A 128 4.87 9.06 3.95
C VAL A 128 5.88 9.70 3.01
N LYS A 129 6.69 8.89 2.35
CA LYS A 129 7.62 9.37 1.32
C LYS A 129 6.88 9.83 0.07
N HIS A 130 5.85 9.08 -0.33
CA HIS A 130 5.05 9.34 -1.51
C HIS A 130 3.70 8.65 -1.42
N SER A 131 2.69 9.22 -2.11
CA SER A 131 1.37 8.63 -2.28
C SER A 131 0.98 8.65 -3.74
N PHE A 132 0.32 7.59 -4.19
CA PHE A 132 -0.21 7.45 -5.55
C PHE A 132 -1.73 7.33 -5.51
N LEU A 133 -2.43 8.07 -6.37
CA LEU A 133 -3.84 7.86 -6.67
C LEU A 133 -3.94 7.14 -8.03
N VAL A 134 -4.23 5.85 -7.99
CA VAL A 134 -4.35 5.03 -9.19
C VAL A 134 -5.76 5.14 -9.76
N GLN A 135 -5.91 5.64 -10.97
CA GLN A 135 -7.21 5.82 -11.61
C GLN A 135 -7.48 4.81 -12.73
N LYS A 136 -6.44 4.19 -13.27
CA LYS A 136 -6.53 3.23 -14.37
C LYS A 136 -5.82 1.93 -14.03
N ALA A 137 -6.45 0.80 -14.37
CA ALA A 137 -5.88 -0.52 -14.09
C ALA A 137 -4.52 -0.74 -14.77
N GLU A 138 -4.33 -0.15 -15.95
CA GLU A 138 -3.10 -0.26 -16.74
C GLU A 138 -1.88 0.37 -16.05
N GLU A 139 -2.11 1.33 -15.14
CA GLU A 139 -1.05 2.04 -14.40
C GLU A 139 -0.53 1.22 -13.22
N ILE A 140 -1.29 0.22 -12.75
CA ILE A 140 -0.99 -0.53 -11.52
C ILE A 140 0.41 -1.14 -11.52
N PRO A 141 0.86 -1.88 -12.56
CA PRO A 141 2.17 -2.52 -12.52
C PRO A 141 3.33 -1.53 -12.37
N GLU A 142 3.27 -0.40 -13.08
CA GLU A 142 4.30 0.63 -13.00
C GLU A 142 4.28 1.34 -11.65
N ILE A 143 3.09 1.65 -11.12
CA ILE A 143 2.93 2.33 -9.83
C ILE A 143 3.40 1.43 -8.68
N ILE A 144 3.09 0.13 -8.69
CA ILE A 144 3.57 -0.81 -7.67
C ILE A 144 5.08 -0.87 -7.70
N LYS A 145 5.70 -1.03 -8.87
CA LYS A 145 7.16 -1.00 -9.00
C LYS A 145 7.78 0.28 -8.44
N LYS A 146 7.21 1.45 -8.75
CA LYS A 146 7.65 2.75 -8.20
C LYS A 146 7.48 2.81 -6.68
N ALA A 147 6.36 2.32 -6.14
CA ALA A 147 6.09 2.33 -4.71
C ALA A 147 7.14 1.50 -3.95
N PHE A 148 7.47 0.31 -4.41
CA PHE A 148 8.51 -0.54 -3.82
C PHE A 148 9.89 0.09 -3.93
N HIS A 149 10.24 0.67 -5.08
CA HIS A 149 11.49 1.39 -5.25
C HIS A 149 11.60 2.55 -4.25
N ILE A 150 10.57 3.41 -4.14
CA ILE A 150 10.57 4.55 -3.22
C ILE A 150 10.62 4.08 -1.76
N ALA A 151 9.89 3.01 -1.41
CA ALA A 151 9.91 2.47 -0.04
C ALA A 151 11.31 2.00 0.38
N THR A 152 12.06 1.39 -0.54
CA THR A 152 13.39 0.80 -0.25
C THR A 152 14.55 1.77 -0.35
N VAL A 153 14.40 2.88 -1.09
CA VAL A 153 15.47 3.91 -1.18
C VAL A 153 15.59 4.66 0.13
N SER A 154 16.81 4.69 0.68
CA SER A 154 17.11 5.39 1.94
C SER A 154 16.99 6.91 1.80
N TYR A 155 16.55 7.59 2.88
CA TYR A 155 16.59 9.06 2.98
C TYR A 155 18.03 9.64 2.99
N THR A 156 19.05 8.82 3.19
CA THR A 156 20.43 9.29 3.30
C THR A 156 20.92 10.00 2.04
N HIS A 157 20.39 9.69 0.86
CA HIS A 157 20.72 10.40 -0.37
C HIS A 157 20.05 11.78 -0.50
N LEU A 158 18.97 12.06 0.24
CA LEU A 158 18.32 13.39 0.26
C LEU A 158 18.90 14.33 1.32
N ARG A 159 19.50 13.80 2.40
CA ARG A 159 20.13 14.61 3.44
C ARG A 159 21.54 15.10 3.07
N ALA A 160 22.22 14.48 2.12
CA ALA A 160 23.55 14.91 1.69
C ALA A 160 23.56 16.29 1.00
N HIS A 161 22.40 16.78 0.54
CA HIS A 161 22.26 18.11 -0.07
C HIS A 161 21.91 19.24 0.91
N GLU A 162 21.47 18.94 2.13
CA GLU A 162 21.09 19.96 3.12
C GLU A 162 22.24 20.39 4.05
N THR A 163 23.37 19.68 4.06
CA THR A 163 24.54 20.02 4.89
C THR A 163 25.51 20.98 4.21
N GLY A 164 25.17 21.54 3.06
CA GLY A 164 25.99 22.48 2.29
C GLY A 164 25.82 23.95 2.66
N TYR A 165 25.06 24.31 3.70
CA TYR A 165 24.89 25.67 4.18
C TYR A 165 25.12 25.76 5.69
N ASN A 166 26.38 25.88 6.06
CA ASN A 166 26.88 26.59 7.24
C ASN A 166 28.20 27.27 6.90
#